data_6e2a2b0086689b15e818f9597c900de9
#
_entry.id   6e2a2b0086689b15e818f9597c900de9
#
_cell.length_a   1.000
_cell.length_b   1.000
_cell.length_c   1.000
_cell.angle_alpha   90.00
_cell.angle_beta   90.00
_cell.angle_gamma   90.00
#
_symmetry.space_group_name_H-M   'P 1'
#
loop_
_entity.id
_entity.type
_entity.pdbx_description
1 polymer ?
#
loop_
_entity_poly.entity_id
_entity_poly.type
_entity_poly.pdbx_seq_one_letter_code
_entity_poly.pdbx_strand_id
1 'polypeptide(L)'
;EEAARLVSVQPPASALMYAQDKLAMRERLTDMGIPCPAWARVEDEAQLAEFGATIGWPLIVKTPRGGYDGHGVAVAHSPADVSSWWGNGPLLAEALVPFTGEVAALLARTPSGEIASWPVASTVQVDGVCAEVTAPAVGIRPETAAEAQRIGERIADELGVTGVLAVEMFVVGEGADERVLVNELAMRPHNTGHWTIDGAVTS
;
A
#
# COMPACT_ATOMS: atom_id res chain seq x y z
N GLU A 1 19.22 7.39 -7.55
CA GLU A 1 19.55 7.98 -8.87
C GLU A 1 21.05 7.92 -9.17
N GLU A 2 21.94 8.24 -8.23
CA GLU A 2 23.39 8.23 -8.46
C GLU A 2 23.91 6.84 -8.85
N ALA A 3 23.50 5.78 -8.14
CA ALA A 3 23.87 4.40 -8.46
C ALA A 3 23.42 3.97 -9.87
N ALA A 4 22.27 4.45 -10.33
CA ALA A 4 21.74 4.12 -11.66
C ALA A 4 22.58 4.68 -12.83
N ARG A 5 23.49 5.62 -12.56
CA ARG A 5 24.45 6.13 -13.54
C ARG A 5 25.65 5.20 -13.74
N LEU A 6 25.89 4.34 -12.78
CA LEU A 6 27.07 3.47 -12.75
C LEU A 6 26.73 2.01 -13.07
N VAL A 7 25.54 1.56 -12.65
CA VAL A 7 25.08 0.18 -12.79
C VAL A 7 23.57 0.13 -13.05
N SER A 8 23.09 -0.97 -13.64
CA SER A 8 21.65 -1.22 -13.73
C SER A 8 21.08 -1.45 -12.32
N VAL A 9 20.15 -0.60 -11.90
CA VAL A 9 19.48 -0.69 -10.60
C VAL A 9 18.03 -1.09 -10.81
N GLN A 10 17.58 -2.11 -10.09
CA GLN A 10 16.22 -2.62 -10.14
C GLN A 10 15.65 -2.73 -8.71
N PRO A 11 14.42 -2.27 -8.46
CA PRO A 11 13.57 -1.51 -9.38
C PRO A 11 14.17 -0.14 -9.73
N PRO A 12 13.77 0.45 -10.87
CA PRO A 12 14.29 1.77 -11.26
C PRO A 12 13.84 2.85 -10.25
N ALA A 13 14.66 3.88 -10.07
CA ALA A 13 14.37 4.96 -9.12
C ALA A 13 13.01 5.65 -9.36
N SER A 14 12.58 5.72 -10.63
CA SER A 14 11.26 6.25 -11.02
C SER A 14 10.09 5.43 -10.49
N ALA A 15 10.24 4.11 -10.33
CA ALA A 15 9.24 3.25 -9.71
C ALA A 15 9.38 3.27 -8.18
N LEU A 16 10.63 3.16 -7.68
CA LEU A 16 10.91 3.04 -6.25
C LEU A 16 10.40 4.24 -5.43
N MET A 17 10.31 5.43 -6.04
CA MET A 17 9.76 6.61 -5.38
C MET A 17 8.35 6.39 -4.83
N TYR A 18 7.51 5.61 -5.51
CA TYR A 18 6.14 5.32 -5.08
C TYR A 18 6.05 4.35 -3.89
N ALA A 19 7.09 3.56 -3.64
CA ALA A 19 7.20 2.76 -2.42
C ALA A 19 7.84 3.55 -1.25
N GLN A 20 8.43 4.72 -1.51
CA GLN A 20 9.12 5.54 -0.52
C GLN A 20 8.35 6.79 -0.12
N ASP A 21 7.41 7.25 -0.95
CA ASP A 21 6.63 8.46 -0.73
C ASP A 21 5.14 8.17 -0.89
N LYS A 22 4.42 8.15 0.25
CA LYS A 22 3.00 7.82 0.31
C LYS A 22 2.12 8.83 -0.42
N LEU A 23 2.50 10.11 -0.46
CA LEU A 23 1.76 11.13 -1.21
C LEU A 23 1.91 10.90 -2.71
N ALA A 24 3.14 10.75 -3.20
CA ALA A 24 3.39 10.46 -4.61
C ALA A 24 2.69 9.16 -5.04
N MET A 25 2.68 8.14 -4.18
CA MET A 25 1.95 6.90 -4.42
C MET A 25 0.45 7.16 -4.57
N ARG A 26 -0.18 7.88 -3.63
CA ARG A 26 -1.63 8.17 -3.66
C ARG A 26 -2.03 8.98 -4.89
N GLU A 27 -1.26 10.02 -5.22
CA GLU A 27 -1.46 10.82 -6.44
C GLU A 27 -1.44 9.92 -7.68
N ARG A 28 -0.39 9.10 -7.82
CA ARG A 28 -0.24 8.22 -8.99
C ARG A 28 -1.33 7.15 -9.08
N LEU A 29 -1.66 6.48 -7.97
CA LEU A 29 -2.72 5.47 -7.96
C LEU A 29 -4.09 6.08 -8.26
N THR A 30 -4.35 7.32 -7.81
CA THR A 30 -5.57 8.07 -8.14
C THR A 30 -5.63 8.37 -9.64
N ASP A 31 -4.54 8.86 -10.24
CA ASP A 31 -4.44 9.12 -11.69
C ASP A 31 -4.67 7.86 -12.52
N MET A 32 -4.23 6.72 -12.02
CA MET A 32 -4.46 5.41 -12.63
C MET A 32 -5.90 4.91 -12.41
N GLY A 33 -6.72 5.57 -11.57
CA GLY A 33 -8.04 5.06 -11.18
C GLY A 33 -7.98 3.77 -10.33
N ILE A 34 -6.89 3.54 -9.62
CA ILE A 34 -6.74 2.43 -8.68
C ILE A 34 -7.49 2.79 -7.38
N PRO A 35 -8.34 1.89 -6.87
CA PRO A 35 -9.10 2.18 -5.64
C PRO A 35 -8.18 2.29 -4.42
N CYS A 36 -8.30 3.41 -3.72
CA CYS A 36 -7.59 3.73 -2.48
C CYS A 36 -8.59 4.24 -1.43
N PRO A 37 -8.23 4.28 -0.13
CA PRO A 37 -8.97 5.06 0.85
C PRO A 37 -9.12 6.51 0.37
N ALA A 38 -10.21 7.20 0.72
CA ALA A 38 -10.32 8.64 0.48
C ALA A 38 -9.16 9.34 1.20
N TRP A 39 -8.49 10.26 0.52
CA TRP A 39 -7.26 10.87 1.04
C TRP A 39 -7.12 12.34 0.66
N ALA A 40 -6.30 13.05 1.42
CA ALA A 40 -5.87 14.41 1.11
C ALA A 40 -4.40 14.62 1.50
N ARG A 41 -3.72 15.47 0.74
CA ARG A 41 -2.48 16.12 1.15
C ARG A 41 -2.86 17.28 2.05
N VAL A 42 -2.31 17.35 3.25
CA VAL A 42 -2.57 18.42 4.21
C VAL A 42 -1.26 19.06 4.67
N GLU A 43 -1.21 20.38 4.73
CA GLU A 43 -0.01 21.15 5.08
C GLU A 43 -0.10 21.82 6.45
N ASP A 44 -1.32 21.89 7.00
CA ASP A 44 -1.61 22.51 8.29
C ASP A 44 -2.86 21.93 8.96
N GLU A 45 -3.10 22.38 10.20
CA GLU A 45 -4.25 21.96 11.01
C GLU A 45 -5.60 22.32 10.38
N ALA A 46 -5.69 23.44 9.65
CA ALA A 46 -6.93 23.89 9.05
C ALA A 46 -7.35 22.96 7.91
N GLN A 47 -6.42 22.58 7.05
CA GLN A 47 -6.67 21.63 5.96
C GLN A 47 -7.04 20.24 6.49
N LEU A 48 -6.38 19.78 7.56
CA LEU A 48 -6.73 18.51 8.21
C LEU A 48 -8.13 18.58 8.83
N ALA A 49 -8.50 19.69 9.46
CA ALA A 49 -9.83 19.91 10.00
C ALA A 49 -10.91 19.92 8.90
N GLU A 50 -10.66 20.58 7.76
CA GLU A 50 -11.55 20.61 6.60
C GLU A 50 -11.77 19.21 6.01
N PHE A 51 -10.69 18.45 5.84
CA PHE A 51 -10.78 17.05 5.37
C PHE A 51 -11.58 16.21 6.36
N GLY A 52 -11.32 16.32 7.66
CA GLY A 52 -12.04 15.59 8.71
C GLY A 52 -13.52 15.99 8.79
N ALA A 53 -13.87 17.26 8.54
CA ALA A 53 -15.25 17.69 8.47
C ALA A 53 -16.00 17.08 7.26
N THR A 54 -15.29 16.83 6.17
CA THR A 54 -15.86 16.25 4.93
C THR A 54 -16.00 14.72 5.01
N ILE A 55 -14.98 14.04 5.51
CA ILE A 55 -14.88 12.56 5.49
C ILE A 55 -15.42 11.95 6.79
N GLY A 56 -15.31 12.65 7.90
CA GLY A 56 -15.59 12.16 9.25
C GLY A 56 -14.30 11.79 10.00
N TRP A 57 -14.38 11.88 11.32
CA TRP A 57 -13.33 11.44 12.25
C TRP A 57 -13.62 10.06 12.79
N PRO A 58 -12.63 9.25 13.21
CA PRO A 58 -11.20 9.55 13.15
C PRO A 58 -10.61 9.39 11.73
N LEU A 59 -9.44 10.03 11.52
CA LEU A 59 -8.62 9.91 10.31
C LEU A 59 -7.35 9.12 10.61
N ILE A 60 -6.75 8.54 9.57
CA ILE A 60 -5.38 8.04 9.60
C ILE A 60 -4.48 9.14 9.02
N VAL A 61 -3.52 9.62 9.81
CA VAL A 61 -2.53 10.60 9.38
C VAL A 61 -1.17 9.92 9.29
N LYS A 62 -0.47 10.13 8.16
CA LYS A 62 0.81 9.49 7.89
C LYS A 62 1.86 10.51 7.45
N THR A 63 3.10 10.33 7.91
CA THR A 63 4.23 11.01 7.29
C THR A 63 4.47 10.41 5.90
N PRO A 64 4.70 11.22 4.85
CA PRO A 64 4.87 10.69 3.50
C PRO A 64 6.07 9.76 3.37
N ARG A 65 7.13 10.04 4.12
CA ARG A 65 8.40 9.29 4.07
C ARG A 65 8.85 8.88 5.46
N GLY A 66 9.71 7.86 5.53
CA GLY A 66 10.38 7.42 6.75
C GLY A 66 9.51 6.62 7.73
N GLY A 67 8.24 6.34 7.39
CA GLY A 67 7.39 5.46 8.18
C GLY A 67 7.66 3.99 7.88
N TYR A 68 7.72 3.16 8.93
CA TYR A 68 7.86 1.70 8.85
C TYR A 68 7.28 1.08 10.13
N ASP A 69 6.74 -0.11 10.04
CA ASP A 69 6.25 -0.90 11.18
C ASP A 69 5.41 -0.07 12.18
N GLY A 70 4.41 0.68 11.66
CA GLY A 70 3.54 1.55 12.47
C GLY A 70 4.14 2.92 12.85
N HIS A 71 5.44 3.16 12.65
CA HIS A 71 6.03 4.49 12.85
C HIS A 71 5.58 5.48 11.79
N GLY A 72 5.32 6.74 12.19
CA GLY A 72 4.86 7.79 11.27
C GLY A 72 3.41 7.59 10.80
N VAL A 73 2.61 6.83 11.55
CA VAL A 73 1.17 6.65 11.37
C VAL A 73 0.46 6.95 12.69
N ALA A 74 -0.62 7.70 12.64
CA ALA A 74 -1.45 8.00 13.81
C ALA A 74 -2.94 7.93 13.46
N VAL A 75 -3.74 7.44 14.41
CA VAL A 75 -5.19 7.63 14.39
C VAL A 75 -5.46 8.98 15.04
N ALA A 76 -5.99 9.93 14.27
CA ALA A 76 -6.30 11.27 14.72
C ALA A 76 -7.81 11.43 14.89
N HIS A 77 -8.25 11.85 16.06
CA HIS A 77 -9.64 12.22 16.37
C HIS A 77 -9.86 13.74 16.22
N SER A 78 -8.77 14.48 16.13
CA SER A 78 -8.72 15.91 15.91
C SER A 78 -7.36 16.33 15.32
N PRO A 79 -7.22 17.54 14.76
CA PRO A 79 -5.91 18.04 14.31
C PRO A 79 -4.87 18.15 15.42
N ALA A 80 -5.29 18.33 16.68
CA ALA A 80 -4.39 18.44 17.83
C ALA A 80 -3.57 17.16 18.07
N ASP A 81 -4.08 15.99 17.68
CA ASP A 81 -3.44 14.70 17.91
C ASP A 81 -2.13 14.53 17.13
N VAL A 82 -1.95 15.32 16.07
CA VAL A 82 -0.74 15.34 15.23
C VAL A 82 -0.04 16.70 15.24
N SER A 83 -0.31 17.53 16.24
CA SER A 83 0.21 18.89 16.33
C SER A 83 1.74 18.98 16.28
N SER A 84 2.45 17.98 16.81
CA SER A 84 3.91 17.90 16.79
C SER A 84 4.51 17.53 15.42
N TRP A 85 3.69 17.17 14.44
CA TRP A 85 4.14 16.75 13.12
C TRP A 85 4.23 17.92 12.13
N TRP A 86 3.56 19.03 12.43
CA TRP A 86 3.58 20.22 11.57
C TRP A 86 4.97 20.86 11.47
N GLY A 87 5.24 21.46 10.33
CA GLY A 87 6.52 22.11 10.06
C GLY A 87 7.61 21.20 9.47
N ASN A 88 7.34 19.90 9.35
CA ASN A 88 8.25 18.94 8.72
C ASN A 88 7.84 18.57 7.27
N GLY A 89 7.00 19.36 6.66
CA GLY A 89 6.43 19.13 5.33
C GLY A 89 4.97 18.69 5.40
N PRO A 90 4.36 18.38 4.23
CA PRO A 90 2.99 17.94 4.14
C PRO A 90 2.80 16.57 4.77
N LEU A 91 1.57 16.28 5.21
CA LEU A 91 1.15 14.98 5.69
C LEU A 91 0.13 14.36 4.72
N LEU A 92 0.01 13.04 4.75
CA LEU A 92 -1.07 12.30 4.11
C LEU A 92 -2.17 12.07 5.15
N ALA A 93 -3.37 12.56 4.90
CA ALA A 93 -4.56 12.25 5.67
C ALA A 93 -5.42 11.26 4.88
N GLU A 94 -5.93 10.22 5.53
CA GLU A 94 -6.78 9.20 4.92
C GLU A 94 -8.01 8.92 5.79
N ALA A 95 -9.11 8.55 5.14
CA ALA A 95 -10.26 8.00 5.85
C ALA A 95 -9.86 6.74 6.61
N LEU A 96 -10.34 6.59 7.83
CA LEU A 96 -10.26 5.30 8.53
C LEU A 96 -11.15 4.29 7.79
N VAL A 97 -10.54 3.26 7.23
CA VAL A 97 -11.25 2.23 6.47
C VAL A 97 -11.81 1.17 7.40
N PRO A 98 -13.13 0.92 7.39
CA PRO A 98 -13.73 -0.20 8.11
C PRO A 98 -13.51 -1.50 7.31
N PHE A 99 -12.29 -2.02 7.31
CA PHE A 99 -11.96 -3.24 6.58
C PHE A 99 -12.36 -4.50 7.36
N THR A 100 -12.68 -5.56 6.62
CA THR A 100 -13.02 -6.89 7.14
C THR A 100 -11.82 -7.83 7.12
N GLY A 101 -10.77 -7.49 6.38
CA GLY A 101 -9.52 -8.24 6.26
C GLY A 101 -8.45 -7.47 5.50
N GLU A 102 -7.26 -8.00 5.52
CA GLU A 102 -6.12 -7.47 4.77
C GLU A 102 -5.57 -8.56 3.86
N VAL A 103 -5.16 -8.18 2.67
CA VAL A 103 -4.56 -9.08 1.69
C VAL A 103 -3.32 -8.45 1.05
N ALA A 104 -2.44 -9.31 0.55
CA ALA A 104 -1.28 -8.91 -0.23
C ALA A 104 -1.26 -9.62 -1.58
N ALA A 105 -1.16 -8.85 -2.66
CA ALA A 105 -0.82 -9.37 -3.98
C ALA A 105 0.70 -9.32 -4.15
N LEU A 106 1.30 -10.48 -4.36
CA LEU A 106 2.74 -10.65 -4.56
C LEU A 106 3.00 -11.01 -6.02
N LEU A 107 3.93 -10.33 -6.63
CA LEU A 107 4.31 -10.58 -8.00
C LEU A 107 5.78 -10.23 -8.28
N ALA A 108 6.30 -10.76 -9.38
CA ALA A 108 7.59 -10.39 -9.92
C ALA A 108 7.45 -10.02 -11.40
N ARG A 109 8.16 -8.99 -11.83
CA ARG A 109 8.21 -8.54 -13.22
C ARG A 109 9.64 -8.51 -13.72
N THR A 110 9.84 -9.08 -14.91
CA THR A 110 11.15 -9.09 -15.57
C THR A 110 11.43 -7.73 -16.24
N PRO A 111 12.68 -7.44 -16.62
CA PRO A 111 12.99 -6.27 -17.44
C PRO A 111 12.32 -6.28 -18.81
N SER A 112 11.96 -7.46 -19.35
CA SER A 112 11.21 -7.62 -20.60
C SER A 112 9.71 -7.35 -20.46
N GLY A 113 9.20 -7.19 -19.24
CA GLY A 113 7.80 -6.90 -18.96
C GLY A 113 6.94 -8.13 -18.64
N GLU A 114 7.51 -9.32 -18.60
CA GLU A 114 6.78 -10.53 -18.19
C GLU A 114 6.49 -10.47 -16.69
N ILE A 115 5.24 -10.77 -16.32
CA ILE A 115 4.78 -10.77 -14.93
C ILE A 115 4.42 -12.20 -14.53
N ALA A 116 4.87 -12.59 -13.33
CA ALA A 116 4.43 -13.80 -12.66
C ALA A 116 3.90 -13.39 -11.27
N SER A 117 2.73 -13.90 -10.90
CA SER A 117 2.06 -13.61 -9.63
C SER A 117 1.96 -14.87 -8.79
N TRP A 118 2.22 -14.74 -7.48
CA TRP A 118 1.86 -15.77 -6.51
C TRP A 118 0.37 -15.66 -6.16
N PRO A 119 -0.24 -16.70 -5.58
CA PRO A 119 -1.58 -16.57 -5.02
C PRO A 119 -1.64 -15.39 -4.04
N VAL A 120 -2.74 -14.61 -4.12
CA VAL A 120 -3.01 -13.56 -3.13
C VAL A 120 -3.03 -14.19 -1.74
N ALA A 121 -2.42 -13.53 -0.78
CA ALA A 121 -2.33 -13.99 0.60
C ALA A 121 -3.19 -13.11 1.53
N SER A 122 -3.86 -13.73 2.52
CA SER A 122 -4.43 -13.00 3.65
C SER A 122 -3.34 -12.67 4.65
N THR A 123 -3.42 -11.50 5.28
CA THR A 123 -2.47 -11.05 6.29
C THR A 123 -3.18 -10.64 7.57
N VAL A 124 -2.52 -10.85 8.70
CA VAL A 124 -2.95 -10.37 10.01
C VAL A 124 -1.86 -9.47 10.57
N GLN A 125 -2.22 -8.23 10.88
CA GLN A 125 -1.31 -7.28 11.51
C GLN A 125 -1.53 -7.27 13.03
N VAL A 126 -0.43 -7.27 13.77
CA VAL A 126 -0.45 -7.07 15.23
C VAL A 126 0.53 -5.94 15.54
N ASP A 127 0.05 -4.90 16.20
CA ASP A 127 0.83 -3.70 16.55
C ASP A 127 1.57 -3.08 15.34
N GLY A 128 0.93 -3.11 14.15
CA GLY A 128 1.50 -2.57 12.91
C GLY A 128 2.55 -3.46 12.24
N VAL A 129 2.73 -4.70 12.71
CA VAL A 129 3.66 -5.68 12.13
C VAL A 129 2.89 -6.89 11.61
N CYS A 130 3.24 -7.37 10.44
CA CYS A 130 2.63 -8.57 9.85
C CYS A 130 2.99 -9.80 10.70
N ALA A 131 1.99 -10.35 11.41
CA ALA A 131 2.15 -11.49 12.33
C ALA A 131 1.85 -12.83 11.64
N GLU A 132 0.85 -12.87 10.76
CA GLU A 132 0.46 -14.09 10.06
C GLU A 132 0.22 -13.82 8.58
N VAL A 133 0.56 -14.80 7.75
CA VAL A 133 0.29 -14.82 6.31
C VAL A 133 -0.27 -16.18 5.93
N THR A 134 -1.42 -16.19 5.29
CA THR A 134 -2.04 -17.41 4.76
C THR A 134 -2.18 -17.32 3.25
N ALA A 135 -1.55 -18.22 2.52
CA ALA A 135 -1.62 -18.31 1.07
C ALA A 135 -2.07 -19.71 0.61
N PRO A 136 -3.05 -19.83 -0.30
CA PRO A 136 -3.87 -18.75 -0.85
C PRO A 136 -4.73 -18.04 0.21
N ALA A 137 -5.16 -16.80 -0.09
CA ALA A 137 -5.98 -16.00 0.81
C ALA A 137 -7.26 -16.74 1.22
N VAL A 138 -7.62 -16.60 2.50
CA VAL A 138 -8.83 -17.16 3.09
C VAL A 138 -9.77 -16.05 3.54
N GLY A 139 -11.08 -16.36 3.60
CA GLY A 139 -12.08 -15.40 4.09
C GLY A 139 -12.43 -14.29 3.10
N ILE A 140 -12.00 -14.37 1.86
CA ILE A 140 -12.36 -13.46 0.77
C ILE A 140 -12.96 -14.22 -0.41
N ARG A 141 -13.69 -13.52 -1.27
CA ARG A 141 -14.26 -14.11 -2.48
C ARG A 141 -13.19 -14.33 -3.54
N PRO A 142 -13.31 -15.36 -4.39
CA PRO A 142 -12.39 -15.59 -5.50
C PRO A 142 -12.29 -14.38 -6.46
N GLU A 143 -13.39 -13.66 -6.69
CA GLU A 143 -13.44 -12.48 -7.54
C GLU A 143 -12.62 -11.33 -6.94
N THR A 144 -12.68 -11.16 -5.62
CA THR A 144 -11.91 -10.16 -4.86
C THR A 144 -10.41 -10.47 -4.90
N ALA A 145 -10.04 -11.75 -4.75
CA ALA A 145 -8.65 -12.18 -4.94
C ALA A 145 -8.14 -11.91 -6.36
N ALA A 146 -8.97 -12.23 -7.38
CA ALA A 146 -8.63 -11.96 -8.78
C ALA A 146 -8.53 -10.45 -9.07
N GLU A 147 -9.34 -9.61 -8.42
CA GLU A 147 -9.24 -8.17 -8.52
C GLU A 147 -7.93 -7.65 -7.90
N ALA A 148 -7.59 -8.11 -6.68
CA ALA A 148 -6.34 -7.75 -6.01
C ALA A 148 -5.12 -8.09 -6.87
N GLN A 149 -5.11 -9.29 -7.49
CA GLN A 149 -4.03 -9.70 -8.40
C GLN A 149 -3.94 -8.78 -9.62
N ARG A 150 -5.07 -8.50 -10.30
CA ARG A 150 -5.10 -7.61 -11.49
C ARG A 150 -4.64 -6.19 -11.15
N ILE A 151 -5.00 -5.67 -9.97
CA ILE A 151 -4.52 -4.37 -9.49
C ILE A 151 -3.00 -4.40 -9.32
N GLY A 152 -2.45 -5.44 -8.69
CA GLY A 152 -1.00 -5.60 -8.52
C GLY A 152 -0.26 -5.65 -9.86
N GLU A 153 -0.73 -6.45 -10.81
CA GLU A 153 -0.15 -6.58 -12.15
C GLU A 153 -0.18 -5.25 -12.91
N ARG A 154 -1.30 -4.53 -12.85
CA ARG A 154 -1.44 -3.22 -13.45
C ARG A 154 -0.50 -2.18 -12.85
N ILE A 155 -0.35 -2.16 -11.51
CA ILE A 155 0.60 -1.28 -10.82
C ILE A 155 2.03 -1.60 -11.27
N ALA A 156 2.41 -2.87 -11.32
CA ALA A 156 3.76 -3.27 -11.74
C ALA A 156 4.07 -2.81 -13.16
N ASP A 157 3.12 -2.94 -14.07
CA ASP A 157 3.31 -2.58 -15.48
C ASP A 157 3.35 -1.06 -15.67
N GLU A 158 2.36 -0.32 -15.17
CA GLU A 158 2.26 1.14 -15.35
C GLU A 158 3.35 1.93 -14.62
N LEU A 159 3.88 1.40 -13.51
CA LEU A 159 5.02 2.01 -12.80
C LEU A 159 6.38 1.52 -13.33
N GLY A 160 6.40 0.53 -14.22
CA GLY A 160 7.63 -0.06 -14.73
C GLY A 160 8.47 -0.75 -13.66
N VAL A 161 7.81 -1.37 -12.67
CA VAL A 161 8.51 -2.11 -11.61
C VAL A 161 9.25 -3.27 -12.23
N THR A 162 10.50 -3.47 -11.84
CA THR A 162 11.29 -4.65 -12.18
C THR A 162 11.76 -5.31 -10.89
N GLY A 163 11.64 -6.64 -10.81
CA GLY A 163 11.85 -7.39 -9.59
C GLY A 163 10.54 -7.68 -8.86
N VAL A 164 10.59 -7.84 -7.55
CA VAL A 164 9.43 -8.19 -6.74
C VAL A 164 8.64 -6.95 -6.33
N LEU A 165 7.32 -7.10 -6.31
CA LEU A 165 6.37 -6.11 -5.78
C LEU A 165 5.39 -6.82 -4.85
N ALA A 166 5.18 -6.23 -3.68
CA ALA A 166 4.04 -6.53 -2.82
C ALA A 166 3.09 -5.33 -2.82
N VAL A 167 1.80 -5.58 -3.01
CA VAL A 167 0.74 -4.59 -2.91
C VAL A 167 -0.17 -5.00 -1.75
N GLU A 168 -0.13 -4.24 -0.67
CA GLU A 168 -1.01 -4.45 0.48
C GLU A 168 -2.34 -3.74 0.26
N MET A 169 -3.43 -4.42 0.59
CA MET A 169 -4.79 -3.95 0.35
C MET A 169 -5.70 -4.26 1.52
N PHE A 170 -6.61 -3.34 1.80
CA PHE A 170 -7.76 -3.58 2.68
C PHE A 170 -8.88 -4.25 1.89
N VAL A 171 -9.51 -5.26 2.49
CA VAL A 171 -10.77 -5.83 2.00
C VAL A 171 -11.91 -5.10 2.69
N VAL A 172 -12.83 -4.53 1.92
CA VAL A 172 -13.98 -3.78 2.42
C VAL A 172 -15.28 -4.27 1.79
N GLY A 173 -16.38 -4.07 2.51
CA GLY A 173 -17.70 -4.57 2.09
C GLY A 173 -17.86 -6.05 2.37
N GLU A 174 -19.04 -6.58 2.02
CA GLU A 174 -19.39 -7.99 2.20
C GLU A 174 -20.17 -8.49 0.99
N GLY A 175 -20.13 -9.80 0.76
CA GLY A 175 -20.88 -10.44 -0.31
C GLY A 175 -20.56 -9.85 -1.69
N ALA A 176 -21.55 -9.37 -2.42
CA ALA A 176 -21.39 -8.82 -3.77
C ALA A 176 -20.65 -7.46 -3.77
N ASP A 177 -20.65 -6.75 -2.66
CA ASP A 177 -20.00 -5.42 -2.51
C ASP A 177 -18.56 -5.52 -2.00
N GLU A 178 -18.06 -6.74 -1.76
CA GLU A 178 -16.67 -6.96 -1.35
C GLU A 178 -15.70 -6.51 -2.44
N ARG A 179 -14.74 -5.68 -2.08
CA ARG A 179 -13.71 -5.10 -2.96
C ARG A 179 -12.44 -4.79 -2.20
N VAL A 180 -11.39 -4.43 -2.89
CA VAL A 180 -10.10 -4.05 -2.29
C VAL A 180 -9.79 -2.57 -2.45
N LEU A 181 -9.06 -2.01 -1.46
CA LEU A 181 -8.48 -0.67 -1.51
C LEU A 181 -6.98 -0.79 -1.26
N VAL A 182 -6.15 -0.20 -2.13
CA VAL A 182 -4.69 -0.26 -1.98
C VAL A 182 -4.26 0.56 -0.77
N ASN A 183 -3.49 -0.08 0.13
CA ASN A 183 -2.88 0.55 1.29
C ASN A 183 -1.43 0.98 1.02
N GLU A 184 -0.55 0.06 0.68
CA GLU A 184 0.89 0.34 0.53
C GLU A 184 1.54 -0.50 -0.57
N LEU A 185 2.67 -0.01 -1.11
CA LEU A 185 3.51 -0.69 -2.08
C LEU A 185 4.87 -0.99 -1.47
N ALA A 186 5.38 -2.20 -1.67
CA ALA A 186 6.74 -2.57 -1.32
C ALA A 186 7.46 -3.18 -2.53
N MET A 187 8.53 -2.52 -2.98
CA MET A 187 9.33 -2.95 -4.15
C MET A 187 10.65 -3.60 -3.68
N ARG A 188 10.52 -4.54 -2.77
CA ARG A 188 11.60 -5.33 -2.15
C ARG A 188 11.02 -6.64 -1.64
N PRO A 189 11.84 -7.64 -1.27
CA PRO A 189 11.34 -8.77 -0.48
C PRO A 189 10.54 -8.25 0.72
N HIS A 190 9.36 -8.80 0.91
CA HIS A 190 8.38 -8.31 1.88
C HIS A 190 7.96 -9.44 2.82
N ASN A 191 7.62 -9.09 4.08
CA ASN A 191 7.19 -10.06 5.09
C ASN A 191 5.98 -10.89 4.64
N THR A 192 5.04 -10.29 3.90
CA THR A 192 3.88 -11.00 3.34
C THR A 192 4.26 -12.06 2.29
N GLY A 193 5.51 -12.08 1.82
CA GLY A 193 6.06 -13.04 0.87
C GLY A 193 6.98 -14.10 1.48
N HIS A 194 7.30 -14.07 2.77
CA HIS A 194 8.24 -15.02 3.40
C HIS A 194 7.79 -16.48 3.31
N TRP A 195 6.49 -16.73 3.24
CA TRP A 195 5.94 -18.08 3.05
C TRP A 195 6.43 -18.75 1.76
N THR A 196 6.83 -17.97 0.74
CA THR A 196 7.32 -18.52 -0.54
C THR A 196 8.64 -19.24 -0.41
N ILE A 197 9.43 -18.99 0.66
CA ILE A 197 10.72 -19.64 0.91
C ILE A 197 10.55 -21.16 1.04
N ASP A 198 9.51 -21.58 1.78
CA ASP A 198 9.25 -23.00 2.04
C ASP A 198 7.98 -23.51 1.34
N GLY A 199 7.06 -22.59 0.97
CA GLY A 199 5.75 -22.92 0.39
C GLY A 199 5.72 -22.95 -1.14
N ALA A 200 6.75 -22.47 -1.82
CA ALA A 200 6.85 -22.53 -3.27
C ALA A 200 7.57 -23.81 -3.74
N VAL A 201 7.14 -24.35 -4.89
CA VAL A 201 7.78 -25.53 -5.50
C VAL A 201 9.21 -25.21 -5.98
N THR A 202 9.41 -23.96 -6.40
CA THR A 202 10.73 -23.39 -6.76
C THR A 202 10.88 -22.05 -6.06
N SER A 203 11.99 -21.89 -5.35
CA SER A 203 12.33 -20.61 -4.68
C SER A 203 13.19 -19.73 -5.57
#